data_7c1fb802518e6344583f0e2314b936d9
#
_entry.id   7c1fb802518e6344583f0e2314b936d9
#
_cell.length_a   1.000
_cell.length_b   1.000
_cell.length_c   1.000
_cell.angle_alpha   90.00
_cell.angle_beta   90.00
_cell.angle_gamma   90.00
#
_symmetry.space_group_name_H-M   'P 1'
#
loop_
_entity.id
_entity.type
_entity.pdbx_description
1 polymer ?
#
loop_
_entity_poly.entity_id
_entity_poly.type
_entity_poly.pdbx_seq_one_letter_code
_entity_poly.pdbx_strand_id
1 'polypeptide(L)'
;MSWSVQAVILGCEMVLGYVLGRVFIPYFRRIKTGKFDFYIGDRFAKDGSEPKFGGVVIMLCVIFGIVTGVIFYDSQAVLSFENGEFSRRVFIALGGVLMLTAIGLSEDYVKEKKLGIGMKPFYKICMEYLICLGVCVGLRYCGGVQTAVLMPFHLGYVQFGGLFYPLFPLFMTVGINMVKIHDCAGGKTDTGTDGLCAVTALIFSAGLSSGLAAGAGSDAAQLFAVCTMGAAGGFLFWGCSPAKLYLGESGALAIGGLMTMAGLLSGEYFVFLLAGAAVVVDGACGLLQYIVFKIRKKLLMKGYTLHEHLQKKGHGDHAVIGIFAVMSVAGAAAAIAFLIYSGKFFI
;
A
#
# COMPACT_ATOMS: atom_id res chain seq x y z
N MET A 1 -4.06 21.57 0.32
CA MET A 1 -2.94 21.60 -0.68
C MET A 1 -3.49 21.96 -2.05
N SER A 2 -2.87 22.93 -2.81
CA SER A 2 -3.39 23.37 -4.12
C SER A 2 -3.27 22.28 -5.19
N TRP A 3 -4.21 22.28 -6.14
CA TRP A 3 -4.22 21.32 -7.25
C TRP A 3 -2.95 21.36 -8.11
N SER A 4 -2.37 22.56 -8.26
CA SER A 4 -1.12 22.74 -9.01
C SER A 4 0.06 22.03 -8.36
N VAL A 5 0.20 22.11 -7.04
CA VAL A 5 1.27 21.41 -6.30
C VAL A 5 1.07 19.89 -6.38
N GLN A 6 -0.15 19.40 -6.25
CA GLN A 6 -0.45 17.97 -6.39
C GLN A 6 -0.07 17.46 -7.78
N ALA A 7 -0.42 18.19 -8.84
CA ALA A 7 -0.09 17.83 -10.22
C ALA A 7 1.43 17.81 -10.47
N VAL A 8 2.17 18.77 -9.88
CA VAL A 8 3.63 18.81 -9.97
C VAL A 8 4.26 17.60 -9.28
N ILE A 9 3.84 17.31 -8.04
CA ILE A 9 4.35 16.15 -7.29
C ILE A 9 4.08 14.86 -8.08
N LEU A 10 2.83 14.66 -8.52
CA LEU A 10 2.43 13.49 -9.29
C LEU A 10 3.27 13.31 -10.55
N GLY A 11 3.40 14.38 -11.35
CA GLY A 11 4.17 14.34 -12.59
C GLY A 11 5.65 14.06 -12.36
N CYS A 12 6.25 14.72 -11.37
CA CYS A 12 7.66 14.50 -11.01
C CYS A 12 7.91 13.08 -10.50
N GLU A 13 7.04 12.53 -9.66
CA GLU A 13 7.18 11.16 -9.16
C GLU A 13 7.03 10.12 -10.26
N MET A 14 6.10 10.30 -11.20
CA MET A 14 5.96 9.39 -12.36
C MET A 14 7.23 9.39 -13.22
N VAL A 15 7.78 10.57 -13.52
CA VAL A 15 9.04 10.69 -14.27
C VAL A 15 10.20 10.09 -13.48
N LEU A 16 10.28 10.38 -12.18
CA LEU A 16 11.32 9.84 -11.30
C LEU A 16 11.24 8.30 -11.25
N GLY A 17 10.05 7.71 -11.09
CA GLY A 17 9.83 6.27 -11.09
C GLY A 17 10.29 5.60 -12.39
N TYR A 18 9.99 6.25 -13.53
CA TYR A 18 10.50 5.80 -14.82
C TYR A 18 12.04 5.81 -14.87
N VAL A 19 12.67 6.91 -14.46
CA VAL A 19 14.14 7.07 -14.47
C VAL A 19 14.80 6.09 -13.49
N LEU A 20 14.29 5.99 -12.27
CA LEU A 20 14.84 5.08 -11.25
C LEU A 20 14.75 3.62 -11.70
N GLY A 21 13.62 3.19 -12.28
CA GLY A 21 13.50 1.85 -12.82
C GLY A 21 14.54 1.58 -13.91
N ARG A 22 14.75 2.53 -14.83
CA ARG A 22 15.76 2.40 -15.88
C ARG A 22 17.18 2.25 -15.34
N VAL A 23 17.50 2.92 -14.22
CA VAL A 23 18.81 2.86 -13.57
C VAL A 23 18.96 1.62 -12.71
N PHE A 24 17.96 1.30 -11.89
CA PHE A 24 18.07 0.26 -10.88
C PHE A 24 17.82 -1.16 -11.39
N ILE A 25 16.99 -1.36 -12.43
CA ILE A 25 16.72 -2.70 -12.97
C ILE A 25 18.00 -3.42 -13.40
N PRO A 26 18.93 -2.80 -14.19
CA PRO A 26 20.19 -3.45 -14.54
C PRO A 26 21.06 -3.79 -13.32
N TYR A 27 21.05 -2.91 -12.30
CA TYR A 27 21.79 -3.13 -11.06
C TYR A 27 21.21 -4.30 -10.26
N PHE A 28 19.90 -4.33 -10.07
CA PHE A 28 19.22 -5.42 -9.34
C PHE A 28 19.34 -6.76 -10.05
N ARG A 29 19.34 -6.78 -11.38
CA ARG A 29 19.62 -8.00 -12.15
C ARG A 29 21.01 -8.58 -11.85
N ARG A 30 22.02 -7.73 -11.63
CA ARG A 30 23.38 -8.18 -11.26
C ARG A 30 23.43 -8.80 -9.86
N ILE A 31 22.63 -8.31 -8.92
CA ILE A 31 22.55 -8.89 -7.57
C ILE A 31 21.93 -10.29 -7.63
N LYS A 32 20.98 -10.52 -8.53
CA LYS A 32 20.24 -11.77 -8.69
C LYS A 32 21.00 -12.86 -9.45
N THR A 33 22.00 -12.55 -10.26
CA THR A 33 22.76 -13.51 -11.10
C THR A 33 23.67 -14.46 -10.33
N GLY A 34 23.49 -14.65 -9.05
CA GLY A 34 23.98 -15.81 -8.31
C GLY A 34 23.14 -17.04 -8.63
N LYS A 35 23.31 -17.59 -9.84
CA LYS A 35 22.82 -18.90 -10.34
C LYS A 35 21.75 -19.58 -9.50
N PHE A 36 20.51 -19.56 -9.96
CA PHE A 36 19.49 -20.51 -9.56
C PHE A 36 18.69 -20.98 -10.76
N ASP A 37 19.23 -22.04 -11.41
CA ASP A 37 18.44 -23.00 -12.15
C ASP A 37 17.82 -23.96 -11.13
N PHE A 38 16.63 -23.70 -10.64
CA PHE A 38 15.90 -24.72 -9.89
C PHE A 38 14.83 -25.34 -10.80
N TYR A 39 15.17 -26.52 -11.31
CA TYR A 39 14.22 -27.45 -11.90
C TYR A 39 13.16 -27.84 -10.86
N ILE A 40 11.97 -27.32 -10.97
CA ILE A 40 10.77 -27.89 -10.39
C ILE A 40 9.71 -27.99 -11.49
N GLY A 41 9.61 -29.22 -12.04
CA GLY A 41 8.48 -29.80 -12.76
C GLY A 41 7.70 -28.92 -13.73
N ASP A 42 7.84 -29.21 -15.03
CA ASP A 42 6.88 -29.09 -16.16
C ASP A 42 5.88 -27.90 -16.25
N ARG A 43 6.16 -26.80 -15.67
CA ARG A 43 5.64 -25.49 -16.10
C ARG A 43 6.80 -24.56 -16.17
N PHE A 44 7.07 -24.07 -17.37
CA PHE A 44 7.92 -22.91 -17.57
C PHE A 44 7.49 -21.86 -16.55
N ALA A 45 8.19 -21.79 -15.41
CA ALA A 45 8.19 -20.61 -14.62
C ALA A 45 8.53 -19.49 -15.62
N LYS A 46 7.68 -18.50 -15.82
CA LYS A 46 8.06 -17.21 -16.42
C LYS A 46 9.41 -16.93 -15.83
N ASP A 47 10.46 -16.85 -16.67
CA ASP A 47 11.83 -16.80 -16.23
C ASP A 47 11.96 -15.97 -14.98
N GLY A 48 12.26 -16.59 -13.84
CA GLY A 48 12.44 -15.92 -12.56
C GLY A 48 13.64 -14.96 -12.54
N SER A 49 13.98 -14.39 -13.69
CA SER A 49 15.11 -13.49 -13.93
C SER A 49 14.84 -12.05 -13.49
N GLU A 50 13.57 -11.65 -13.34
CA GLU A 50 13.26 -10.26 -13.02
C GLU A 50 13.41 -9.96 -11.51
N PRO A 51 14.03 -8.81 -11.15
CA PRO A 51 14.30 -8.47 -9.76
C PRO A 51 13.03 -8.12 -8.97
N LYS A 52 13.04 -8.42 -7.64
CA LYS A 52 11.93 -8.19 -6.70
C LYS A 52 12.21 -7.04 -5.73
N PHE A 53 12.75 -5.92 -6.23
CA PHE A 53 13.12 -4.76 -5.41
C PHE A 53 12.31 -3.49 -5.77
N GLY A 54 11.08 -3.65 -6.24
CA GLY A 54 10.21 -2.53 -6.63
C GLY A 54 9.95 -1.54 -5.49
N GLY A 55 9.96 -2.02 -4.24
CA GLY A 55 9.81 -1.17 -3.07
C GLY A 55 10.87 -0.07 -2.95
N VAL A 56 12.09 -0.29 -3.43
CA VAL A 56 13.13 0.76 -3.45
C VAL A 56 12.72 1.91 -4.36
N VAL A 57 12.24 1.60 -5.56
CA VAL A 57 11.80 2.62 -6.52
C VAL A 57 10.62 3.41 -5.96
N ILE A 58 9.62 2.72 -5.40
CA ILE A 58 8.45 3.35 -4.78
C ILE A 58 8.86 4.28 -3.65
N MET A 59 9.70 3.81 -2.72
CA MET A 59 10.09 4.62 -1.57
C MET A 59 10.92 5.85 -1.94
N LEU A 60 11.79 5.76 -2.93
CA LEU A 60 12.54 6.92 -3.41
C LEU A 60 11.60 7.96 -4.04
N CYS A 61 10.59 7.54 -4.80
CA CYS A 61 9.56 8.45 -5.32
C CYS A 61 8.78 9.10 -4.17
N VAL A 62 8.30 8.32 -3.21
CA VAL A 62 7.54 8.82 -2.07
C VAL A 62 8.34 9.80 -1.21
N ILE A 63 9.61 9.49 -0.90
CA ILE A 63 10.48 10.41 -0.16
C ILE A 63 10.61 11.73 -0.91
N PHE A 64 10.87 11.68 -2.22
CA PHE A 64 10.97 12.87 -3.04
C PHE A 64 9.66 13.68 -3.04
N GLY A 65 8.52 13.03 -3.23
CA GLY A 65 7.21 13.69 -3.24
C GLY A 65 6.85 14.30 -1.88
N ILE A 66 7.11 13.58 -0.78
CA ILE A 66 6.86 14.09 0.57
C ILE A 66 7.76 15.30 0.89
N VAL A 67 9.05 15.21 0.60
CA VAL A 67 9.98 16.33 0.81
C VAL A 67 9.55 17.55 -0.02
N THR A 68 9.23 17.33 -1.29
CA THR A 68 8.71 18.39 -2.16
C THR A 68 7.40 18.97 -1.61
N GLY A 69 6.45 18.13 -1.20
CA GLY A 69 5.18 18.56 -0.65
C GLY A 69 5.32 19.37 0.65
N VAL A 70 6.21 18.95 1.56
CA VAL A 70 6.51 19.70 2.80
C VAL A 70 7.13 21.06 2.48
N ILE A 71 8.10 21.12 1.57
CA ILE A 71 8.75 22.38 1.17
C ILE A 71 7.72 23.37 0.57
N PHE A 72 6.86 22.89 -0.32
CA PHE A 72 5.83 23.75 -0.91
C PHE A 72 4.72 24.14 0.08
N TYR A 73 4.41 23.28 1.05
CA TYR A 73 3.46 23.59 2.11
C TYR A 73 4.02 24.63 3.06
N ASP A 74 5.27 24.47 3.54
CA ASP A 74 5.97 25.38 4.43
C ASP A 74 6.33 26.72 3.74
N SER A 75 6.58 26.74 2.43
CA SER A 75 6.86 28.01 1.73
C SER A 75 5.70 29.01 1.79
N GLN A 76 4.49 28.53 1.99
CA GLN A 76 3.31 29.36 2.27
C GLN A 76 3.12 29.65 3.78
N ALA A 77 3.77 28.86 4.64
CA ALA A 77 3.62 28.88 6.11
C ALA A 77 4.91 29.24 6.86
N VAL A 78 6.00 29.55 6.15
CA VAL A 78 7.38 29.74 6.68
C VAL A 78 7.52 30.84 7.75
N LEU A 79 6.47 31.61 8.03
CA LEU A 79 6.51 32.64 9.06
C LEU A 79 5.75 32.31 10.35
N SER A 80 5.15 31.12 10.47
CA SER A 80 4.45 30.74 11.70
C SER A 80 4.93 29.38 12.22
N PHE A 81 5.64 29.41 13.34
CA PHE A 81 6.01 28.24 14.14
C PHE A 81 4.82 27.39 14.63
N GLU A 82 3.58 27.80 14.36
CA GLU A 82 2.34 27.11 14.75
C GLU A 82 1.98 25.91 13.89
N ASN A 83 2.55 25.74 12.68
CA ASN A 83 2.20 24.65 11.76
C ASN A 83 3.03 23.37 11.92
N GLY A 84 3.71 23.18 13.05
CA GLY A 84 4.50 21.94 13.31
C GLY A 84 3.66 20.65 13.36
N GLU A 85 2.34 20.73 13.37
CA GLU A 85 1.45 19.56 13.41
C GLU A 85 1.43 18.80 12.09
N PHE A 86 1.32 19.51 10.97
CA PHE A 86 1.37 18.92 9.63
C PHE A 86 2.68 18.15 9.41
N SER A 87 3.81 18.81 9.60
CA SER A 87 5.14 18.21 9.41
C SER A 87 5.38 17.04 10.36
N ARG A 88 4.95 17.13 11.64
CA ARG A 88 5.04 16.01 12.59
C ARG A 88 4.22 14.81 12.14
N ARG A 89 2.96 15.00 11.67
CA ARG A 89 2.11 13.93 11.14
C ARG A 89 2.78 13.24 9.95
N VAL A 90 3.28 14.03 9.02
CA VAL A 90 3.93 13.54 7.80
C VAL A 90 5.19 12.74 8.14
N PHE A 91 6.09 13.26 8.97
CA PHE A 91 7.35 12.56 9.27
C PHE A 91 7.17 11.31 10.14
N ILE A 92 6.21 11.30 11.07
CA ILE A 92 5.91 10.10 11.88
C ILE A 92 5.36 9.00 10.95
N ALA A 93 4.41 9.32 10.07
CA ALA A 93 3.84 8.37 9.14
C ALA A 93 4.88 7.88 8.12
N LEU A 94 5.71 8.77 7.56
CA LEU A 94 6.81 8.40 6.66
C LEU A 94 7.81 7.47 7.36
N GLY A 95 8.19 7.78 8.60
CA GLY A 95 9.05 6.92 9.40
C GLY A 95 8.50 5.51 9.56
N GLY A 96 7.20 5.39 9.82
CA GLY A 96 6.51 4.09 9.87
C GLY A 96 6.58 3.33 8.55
N VAL A 97 6.28 3.99 7.42
CA VAL A 97 6.36 3.36 6.08
C VAL A 97 7.80 2.94 5.75
N LEU A 98 8.79 3.77 6.07
CA LEU A 98 10.21 3.44 5.87
C LEU A 98 10.61 2.19 6.67
N MET A 99 10.19 2.08 7.94
CA MET A 99 10.47 0.90 8.77
C MET A 99 9.79 -0.35 8.22
N LEU A 100 8.53 -0.26 7.77
CA LEU A 100 7.82 -1.37 7.11
C LEU A 100 8.54 -1.80 5.84
N THR A 101 8.93 -0.84 5.00
CA THR A 101 9.68 -1.12 3.76
C THR A 101 11.03 -1.77 4.05
N ALA A 102 11.73 -1.34 5.11
CA ALA A 102 13.01 -1.92 5.51
C ALA A 102 12.86 -3.39 5.95
N ILE A 103 11.76 -3.76 6.65
CA ILE A 103 11.44 -5.17 6.94
C ILE A 103 11.27 -5.94 5.63
N GLY A 104 10.49 -5.41 4.68
CA GLY A 104 10.27 -6.05 3.38
C GLY A 104 11.57 -6.22 2.59
N LEU A 105 12.43 -5.17 2.55
CA LEU A 105 13.72 -5.23 1.89
C LEU A 105 14.65 -6.28 2.52
N SER A 106 14.67 -6.37 3.84
CA SER A 106 15.45 -7.38 4.54
C SER A 106 14.96 -8.80 4.19
N GLU A 107 13.66 -8.99 4.03
CA GLU A 107 13.07 -10.26 3.63
C GLU A 107 13.38 -10.59 2.16
N ASP A 108 13.21 -9.63 1.24
CA ASP A 108 13.55 -9.80 -0.17
C ASP A 108 15.03 -10.21 -0.32
N TYR A 109 15.93 -9.51 0.40
CA TYR A 109 17.36 -9.83 0.39
C TYR A 109 17.68 -11.21 0.98
N VAL A 110 17.03 -11.59 2.09
CA VAL A 110 17.22 -12.91 2.71
C VAL A 110 16.71 -14.02 1.80
N LYS A 111 15.55 -13.84 1.16
CA LYS A 111 14.99 -14.79 0.19
C LYS A 111 15.92 -15.01 -1.00
N GLU A 112 16.49 -13.94 -1.55
CA GLU A 112 17.44 -14.04 -2.65
C GLU A 112 18.74 -14.79 -2.24
N LYS A 113 19.25 -14.56 -1.02
CA LYS A 113 20.50 -15.23 -0.55
C LYS A 113 20.30 -16.63 0.00
N LYS A 114 19.14 -16.94 0.60
CA LYS A 114 18.86 -18.19 1.31
C LYS A 114 17.88 -19.10 0.57
N LEU A 115 17.89 -19.12 -0.77
CA LEU A 115 17.11 -20.09 -1.54
C LEU A 115 15.58 -19.99 -1.29
N GLY A 116 15.06 -18.79 -1.15
CA GLY A 116 13.63 -18.58 -0.94
C GLY A 116 13.15 -18.76 0.50
N ILE A 117 14.04 -19.01 1.46
CA ILE A 117 13.66 -19.12 2.88
C ILE A 117 13.66 -17.73 3.51
N GLY A 118 12.48 -17.14 3.68
CA GLY A 118 12.27 -15.86 4.34
C GLY A 118 12.20 -15.94 5.86
N MET A 119 11.81 -14.82 6.50
CA MET A 119 11.56 -14.75 7.94
C MET A 119 10.31 -15.54 8.33
N LYS A 120 10.26 -16.05 9.57
CA LYS A 120 9.06 -16.72 10.08
C LYS A 120 7.89 -15.72 10.15
N PRO A 121 6.70 -16.05 9.61
CA PRO A 121 5.58 -15.11 9.50
C PRO A 121 5.17 -14.45 10.83
N PHE A 122 5.25 -15.20 11.93
CA PHE A 122 4.89 -14.69 13.26
C PHE A 122 5.75 -13.48 13.67
N TYR A 123 7.07 -13.58 13.57
CA TYR A 123 7.95 -12.47 13.94
C TYR A 123 7.73 -11.24 13.05
N LYS A 124 7.47 -11.46 11.76
CA LYS A 124 7.18 -10.39 10.82
C LYS A 124 5.92 -9.63 11.20
N ILE A 125 4.81 -10.33 11.44
CA ILE A 125 3.54 -9.73 11.87
C ILE A 125 3.72 -8.97 13.20
N CYS A 126 4.48 -9.52 14.15
CA CYS A 126 4.78 -8.83 15.41
C CYS A 126 5.56 -7.52 15.18
N MET A 127 6.56 -7.52 14.29
CA MET A 127 7.33 -6.32 13.95
C MET A 127 6.44 -5.27 13.25
N GLU A 128 5.63 -5.68 12.28
CA GLU A 128 4.66 -4.83 11.60
C GLU A 128 3.69 -4.18 12.61
N TYR A 129 3.14 -4.97 13.53
CA TYR A 129 2.26 -4.48 14.59
C TYR A 129 2.94 -3.46 15.52
N LEU A 130 4.18 -3.73 15.95
CA LEU A 130 4.93 -2.81 16.80
C LEU A 130 5.23 -1.48 16.11
N ILE A 131 5.55 -1.51 14.82
CA ILE A 131 5.73 -0.28 14.02
C ILE A 131 4.41 0.49 13.95
N CYS A 132 3.30 -0.16 13.61
CA CYS A 132 1.98 0.46 13.56
C CYS A 132 1.57 1.04 14.93
N LEU A 133 1.87 0.34 16.02
CA LEU A 133 1.64 0.85 17.38
C LEU A 133 2.47 2.10 17.65
N GLY A 134 3.76 2.10 17.30
CA GLY A 134 4.64 3.26 17.44
C GLY A 134 4.11 4.47 16.66
N VAL A 135 3.63 4.26 15.44
CA VAL A 135 3.01 5.32 14.62
C VAL A 135 1.72 5.83 15.26
N CYS A 136 0.81 4.95 15.69
CA CYS A 136 -0.43 5.36 16.36
C CYS A 136 -0.17 6.18 17.63
N VAL A 137 0.81 5.76 18.45
CA VAL A 137 1.25 6.50 19.65
C VAL A 137 1.88 7.84 19.26
N GLY A 138 2.79 7.85 18.30
CA GLY A 138 3.44 9.08 17.83
C GLY A 138 2.44 10.08 17.25
N LEU A 139 1.52 9.65 16.41
CA LEU A 139 0.49 10.50 15.82
C LEU A 139 -0.49 11.03 16.88
N ARG A 140 -0.80 10.24 17.90
CA ARG A 140 -1.68 10.69 18.99
C ARG A 140 -1.04 11.78 19.84
N TYR A 141 0.20 11.56 20.27
CA TYR A 141 0.87 12.46 21.23
C TYR A 141 1.60 13.63 20.57
N CYS A 142 2.15 13.42 19.38
CA CYS A 142 2.92 14.45 18.67
C CYS A 142 2.18 15.04 17.48
N GLY A 143 1.26 14.31 16.88
CA GLY A 143 0.51 14.72 15.69
C GLY A 143 -0.93 15.16 15.95
N GLY A 144 -1.42 15.12 17.20
CA GLY A 144 -2.77 15.58 17.54
C GLY A 144 -3.92 14.73 16.95
N VAL A 145 -3.65 13.51 16.48
CA VAL A 145 -4.70 12.64 15.91
C VAL A 145 -5.67 12.19 17.00
N GLN A 146 -6.95 12.29 16.71
CA GLN A 146 -8.02 11.96 17.66
C GLN A 146 -8.24 10.44 17.76
N THR A 147 -8.72 9.97 18.93
CA THR A 147 -9.12 8.58 19.14
C THR A 147 -10.61 8.35 18.88
N ALA A 148 -11.31 9.39 18.41
CA ALA A 148 -12.68 9.34 17.96
C ALA A 148 -12.72 8.88 16.48
N VAL A 149 -13.64 8.00 16.17
CA VAL A 149 -13.82 7.47 14.82
C VAL A 149 -15.25 7.70 14.38
N LEU A 150 -15.43 8.29 13.22
CA LEU A 150 -16.75 8.41 12.61
C LEU A 150 -17.22 7.04 12.14
N MET A 151 -18.35 6.61 12.65
CA MET A 151 -18.99 5.37 12.25
C MET A 151 -19.93 5.61 11.05
N PRO A 152 -19.99 4.68 10.10
CA PRO A 152 -20.95 4.74 9.00
C PRO A 152 -22.40 4.61 9.53
N PHE A 153 -23.37 4.82 8.65
CA PHE A 153 -24.82 4.65 8.93
C PHE A 153 -25.38 5.57 10.03
N HIS A 154 -24.92 6.84 10.09
CA HIS A 154 -25.39 7.85 11.06
C HIS A 154 -25.16 7.51 12.54
N LEU A 155 -24.25 6.59 12.86
CA LEU A 155 -23.90 6.23 14.23
C LEU A 155 -23.07 7.29 14.98
N GLY A 156 -22.63 8.35 14.27
CA GLY A 156 -21.84 9.44 14.85
C GLY A 156 -20.41 9.02 15.22
N TYR A 157 -19.79 9.81 16.11
CA TYR A 157 -18.41 9.56 16.58
C TYR A 157 -18.40 8.61 17.77
N VAL A 158 -17.60 7.55 17.68
CA VAL A 158 -17.32 6.62 18.77
C VAL A 158 -15.94 6.89 19.31
N GLN A 159 -15.85 7.17 20.61
CA GLN A 159 -14.59 7.36 21.31
C GLN A 159 -14.01 6.01 21.75
N PHE A 160 -12.89 5.61 21.15
CA PHE A 160 -12.21 4.35 21.52
C PHE A 160 -11.30 4.49 22.75
N GLY A 161 -10.89 5.72 23.11
CA GLY A 161 -10.04 5.95 24.27
C GLY A 161 -8.79 5.06 24.27
N GLY A 162 -8.59 4.30 25.37
CA GLY A 162 -7.46 3.35 25.50
C GLY A 162 -7.50 2.16 24.54
N LEU A 163 -8.70 1.77 24.06
CA LEU A 163 -8.84 0.69 23.08
C LEU A 163 -8.28 1.05 21.69
N PHE A 164 -8.07 2.33 21.42
CA PHE A 164 -7.43 2.79 20.20
C PHE A 164 -6.06 2.14 19.97
N TYR A 165 -5.25 2.05 21.02
CA TYR A 165 -3.87 1.56 20.92
C TYR A 165 -3.73 0.06 20.58
N PRO A 166 -4.54 -0.86 21.06
CA PRO A 166 -4.47 -2.24 20.59
C PRO A 166 -5.22 -2.49 19.27
N LEU A 167 -6.34 -1.78 19.00
CA LEU A 167 -7.20 -2.08 17.86
C LEU A 167 -6.71 -1.47 16.54
N PHE A 168 -6.29 -0.20 16.55
CA PHE A 168 -5.90 0.47 15.32
C PHE A 168 -4.57 -0.02 14.72
N PRO A 169 -3.51 -0.28 15.52
CA PRO A 169 -2.33 -0.96 14.98
C PRO A 169 -2.65 -2.35 14.42
N LEU A 170 -3.57 -3.09 15.06
CA LEU A 170 -4.03 -4.38 14.53
C LEU A 170 -4.74 -4.21 13.17
N PHE A 171 -5.66 -3.25 13.08
CA PHE A 171 -6.36 -2.92 11.83
C PHE A 171 -5.37 -2.55 10.72
N MET A 172 -4.37 -1.72 11.01
CA MET A 172 -3.32 -1.34 10.07
C MET A 172 -2.50 -2.56 9.63
N THR A 173 -2.06 -3.39 10.58
CA THR A 173 -1.29 -4.60 10.30
C THR A 173 -2.07 -5.56 9.40
N VAL A 174 -3.36 -5.75 9.69
CA VAL A 174 -4.24 -6.56 8.84
C VAL A 174 -4.36 -5.95 7.44
N GLY A 175 -4.59 -4.64 7.34
CA GLY A 175 -4.66 -3.93 6.06
C GLY A 175 -3.38 -4.06 5.23
N ILE A 176 -2.22 -3.88 5.84
CA ILE A 176 -0.91 -4.07 5.20
C ILE A 176 -0.76 -5.50 4.66
N ASN A 177 -1.14 -6.49 5.47
CA ASN A 177 -1.07 -7.90 5.04
C ASN A 177 -2.11 -8.25 3.98
N MET A 178 -3.26 -7.57 3.91
CA MET A 178 -4.20 -7.71 2.79
C MET A 178 -3.59 -7.21 1.48
N VAL A 179 -2.89 -6.07 1.49
CA VAL A 179 -2.15 -5.56 0.32
C VAL A 179 -1.08 -6.56 -0.11
N LYS A 180 -0.35 -7.12 0.84
CA LYS A 180 0.66 -8.13 0.57
C LYS A 180 0.07 -9.41 -0.03
N ILE A 181 -1.06 -9.90 0.48
CA ILE A 181 -1.77 -11.06 -0.09
C ILE A 181 -2.26 -10.75 -1.51
N HIS A 182 -2.69 -9.52 -1.75
CA HIS A 182 -3.14 -9.04 -3.05
C HIS A 182 -2.02 -8.93 -4.09
N ASP A 183 -0.78 -8.63 -3.65
CA ASP A 183 0.41 -8.62 -4.53
C ASP A 183 0.95 -10.02 -4.79
N CYS A 184 0.92 -10.90 -3.78
CA CYS A 184 1.51 -12.22 -3.84
C CYS A 184 0.46 -13.30 -4.16
N ALA A 185 0.65 -14.03 -5.24
CA ALA A 185 -0.05 -15.30 -5.42
C ALA A 185 0.39 -16.28 -4.31
N GLY A 186 -0.57 -16.84 -3.58
CA GLY A 186 -0.33 -17.79 -2.47
C GLY A 186 0.17 -19.17 -2.90
N GLY A 187 0.78 -19.31 -4.06
CA GLY A 187 1.30 -20.54 -4.64
C GLY A 187 2.83 -20.63 -4.60
N LYS A 188 3.36 -21.78 -5.00
CA LYS A 188 4.82 -22.03 -5.14
C LYS A 188 5.51 -21.16 -6.20
N THR A 189 4.73 -20.41 -6.97
CA THR A 189 5.22 -19.43 -7.93
C THR A 189 4.95 -18.04 -7.35
N ASP A 190 5.98 -17.35 -6.92
CA ASP A 190 5.95 -15.99 -6.40
C ASP A 190 5.50 -14.90 -7.42
N THR A 191 4.75 -15.27 -8.42
CA THR A 191 4.29 -14.40 -9.49
C THR A 191 2.81 -14.14 -9.35
N GLY A 192 2.46 -13.05 -8.68
CA GLY A 192 1.12 -12.47 -8.73
C GLY A 192 0.78 -11.96 -10.13
N THR A 193 -0.37 -11.31 -10.26
CA THR A 193 -0.75 -10.61 -11.49
C THR A 193 0.11 -9.36 -11.63
N ASP A 194 0.93 -9.30 -12.69
CA ASP A 194 1.87 -8.20 -12.95
C ASP A 194 1.17 -6.83 -12.91
N GLY A 195 1.54 -5.98 -11.95
CA GLY A 195 1.01 -4.62 -11.82
C GLY A 195 -0.34 -4.49 -11.09
N LEU A 196 -1.00 -5.57 -10.71
CA LEU A 196 -2.31 -5.54 -10.06
C LEU A 196 -2.33 -4.64 -8.81
N CYS A 197 -1.39 -4.88 -7.89
CA CYS A 197 -1.28 -4.12 -6.64
C CYS A 197 -1.02 -2.63 -6.89
N ALA A 198 -0.18 -2.28 -7.85
CA ALA A 198 0.11 -0.89 -8.17
C ALA A 198 -1.09 -0.18 -8.84
N VAL A 199 -1.85 -0.86 -9.71
CA VAL A 199 -3.09 -0.31 -10.30
C VAL A 199 -4.14 -0.05 -9.24
N THR A 200 -4.37 -1.00 -8.34
CA THR A 200 -5.37 -0.84 -7.26
C THR A 200 -4.95 0.25 -6.27
N ALA A 201 -3.64 0.35 -5.93
CA ALA A 201 -3.10 1.42 -5.09
C ALA A 201 -3.23 2.81 -5.74
N LEU A 202 -3.00 2.90 -7.06
CA LEU A 202 -3.20 4.14 -7.81
C LEU A 202 -4.66 4.60 -7.74
N ILE A 203 -5.62 3.71 -8.01
CA ILE A 203 -7.06 4.02 -7.99
C ILE A 203 -7.51 4.37 -6.56
N PHE A 204 -7.06 3.61 -5.55
CA PHE A 204 -7.29 3.92 -4.14
C PHE A 204 -6.88 5.35 -3.81
N SER A 205 -5.65 5.70 -4.18
CA SER A 205 -5.03 6.99 -3.86
C SER A 205 -5.70 8.15 -4.62
N ALA A 206 -6.10 7.92 -5.87
CA ALA A 206 -6.87 8.89 -6.64
C ALA A 206 -8.24 9.16 -6.00
N GLY A 207 -8.95 8.10 -5.59
CA GLY A 207 -10.23 8.22 -4.90
C GLY A 207 -10.10 8.92 -3.56
N LEU A 208 -9.11 8.56 -2.75
CA LEU A 208 -8.83 9.19 -1.46
C LEU A 208 -8.48 10.68 -1.63
N SER A 209 -7.54 11.01 -2.52
CA SER A 209 -7.14 12.39 -2.78
C SER A 209 -8.33 13.25 -3.26
N SER A 210 -9.16 12.71 -4.16
CA SER A 210 -10.35 13.41 -4.66
C SER A 210 -11.39 13.64 -3.56
N GLY A 211 -11.63 12.64 -2.71
CA GLY A 211 -12.56 12.74 -1.59
C GLY A 211 -12.09 13.74 -0.52
N LEU A 212 -10.80 13.72 -0.18
CA LEU A 212 -10.20 14.69 0.77
C LEU A 212 -10.23 16.13 0.24
N ALA A 213 -10.08 16.32 -1.07
CA ALA A 213 -10.17 17.63 -1.69
C ALA A 213 -11.62 18.17 -1.72
N ALA A 214 -12.63 17.30 -1.77
CA ALA A 214 -14.04 17.66 -1.77
C ALA A 214 -14.62 17.85 -0.36
N GLY A 215 -14.01 17.21 0.66
CA GLY A 215 -14.38 17.30 2.07
C GLY A 215 -13.35 18.07 2.89
N ALA A 216 -13.59 18.24 4.19
CA ALA A 216 -12.63 18.82 5.12
C ALA A 216 -11.56 17.79 5.50
N GLY A 217 -10.69 17.47 4.57
CA GLY A 217 -9.67 16.42 4.74
C GLY A 217 -8.35 16.95 5.31
N SER A 218 -7.56 16.02 5.90
CA SER A 218 -6.20 16.30 6.37
C SER A 218 -5.24 16.49 5.18
N ASP A 219 -4.54 17.62 5.12
CA ASP A 219 -3.50 17.88 4.11
C ASP A 219 -2.39 16.82 4.15
N ALA A 220 -2.06 16.28 5.32
CA ALA A 220 -1.10 15.20 5.46
C ALA A 220 -1.58 13.90 4.77
N ALA A 221 -2.86 13.54 4.95
CA ALA A 221 -3.46 12.41 4.25
C ALA A 221 -3.48 12.61 2.74
N GLN A 222 -3.80 13.83 2.29
CA GLN A 222 -3.81 14.19 0.88
C GLN A 222 -2.43 14.09 0.26
N LEU A 223 -1.37 14.55 0.95
CA LEU A 223 0.01 14.42 0.49
C LEU A 223 0.39 12.94 0.35
N PHE A 224 0.08 12.09 1.34
CA PHE A 224 0.34 10.65 1.26
C PHE A 224 -0.41 9.99 0.10
N ALA A 225 -1.67 10.37 -0.14
CA ALA A 225 -2.44 9.84 -1.26
C ALA A 225 -1.81 10.23 -2.61
N VAL A 226 -1.44 11.50 -2.79
CA VAL A 226 -0.80 11.98 -4.03
C VAL A 226 0.55 11.29 -4.26
N CYS A 227 1.39 11.17 -3.23
CA CYS A 227 2.68 10.49 -3.33
C CYS A 227 2.51 8.98 -3.62
N THR A 228 1.51 8.33 -3.02
CA THR A 228 1.21 6.92 -3.35
C THR A 228 0.78 6.77 -4.79
N MET A 229 -0.07 7.69 -5.29
CA MET A 229 -0.54 7.70 -6.68
C MET A 229 0.62 7.90 -7.67
N GLY A 230 1.51 8.85 -7.41
CA GLY A 230 2.67 9.14 -8.26
C GLY A 230 3.69 8.01 -8.29
N ALA A 231 4.02 7.47 -7.11
CA ALA A 231 4.96 6.36 -6.98
C ALA A 231 4.42 5.07 -7.62
N ALA A 232 3.13 4.73 -7.40
CA ALA A 232 2.49 3.59 -8.05
C ALA A 232 2.43 3.76 -9.57
N GLY A 233 2.04 4.96 -10.06
CA GLY A 233 2.04 5.29 -11.48
C GLY A 233 3.42 5.19 -12.12
N GLY A 234 4.45 5.70 -11.45
CA GLY A 234 5.85 5.58 -11.89
C GLY A 234 6.36 4.15 -11.92
N PHE A 235 5.96 3.33 -10.93
CA PHE A 235 6.30 1.91 -10.90
C PHE A 235 5.64 1.11 -12.04
N LEU A 236 4.41 1.46 -12.45
CA LEU A 236 3.67 0.74 -13.50
C LEU A 236 4.39 0.72 -14.86
N PHE A 237 5.28 1.66 -15.18
CA PHE A 237 6.11 1.61 -16.39
C PHE A 237 6.99 0.33 -16.44
N TRP A 238 7.27 -0.27 -15.30
CA TRP A 238 8.15 -1.43 -15.15
C TRP A 238 7.44 -2.66 -14.59
N GLY A 239 6.37 -2.46 -13.84
CA GLY A 239 5.62 -3.51 -13.16
C GLY A 239 4.44 -4.07 -13.94
N CYS A 240 3.99 -3.43 -15.03
CA CYS A 240 2.94 -3.97 -15.90
C CYS A 240 3.40 -5.18 -16.69
N SER A 241 2.45 -6.06 -17.04
CA SER A 241 2.70 -7.28 -17.81
C SER A 241 3.17 -6.97 -19.26
N PRO A 242 4.28 -7.54 -19.74
CA PRO A 242 5.23 -8.38 -19.00
C PRO A 242 6.13 -7.56 -18.07
N ALA A 243 6.08 -7.84 -16.77
CA ALA A 243 6.83 -7.07 -15.78
C ALA A 243 8.35 -7.20 -15.95
N LYS A 244 9.05 -6.08 -15.82
CA LYS A 244 10.53 -6.00 -15.81
C LYS A 244 11.08 -5.81 -14.41
N LEU A 245 10.20 -5.47 -13.46
CA LEU A 245 10.48 -5.28 -12.04
C LEU A 245 9.27 -5.71 -11.23
N TYR A 246 9.44 -6.65 -10.33
CA TYR A 246 8.39 -7.04 -9.40
C TYR A 246 8.42 -6.16 -8.15
N LEU A 247 7.24 -5.98 -7.57
CA LEU A 247 7.06 -5.17 -6.36
C LEU A 247 7.87 -5.73 -5.19
N GLY A 248 7.80 -7.04 -4.97
CA GLY A 248 8.45 -7.74 -3.87
C GLY A 248 7.79 -7.47 -2.52
N GLU A 249 8.29 -8.10 -1.46
CA GLU A 249 7.81 -7.87 -0.10
C GLU A 249 8.01 -6.41 0.34
N SER A 250 9.13 -5.79 -0.07
CA SER A 250 9.43 -4.39 0.21
C SER A 250 8.40 -3.45 -0.40
N GLY A 251 7.99 -3.69 -1.64
CA GLY A 251 7.00 -2.87 -2.31
C GLY A 251 5.58 -3.09 -1.79
N ALA A 252 5.21 -4.33 -1.50
CA ALA A 252 3.92 -4.66 -0.92
C ALA A 252 3.75 -4.02 0.48
N LEU A 253 4.79 -4.07 1.33
CA LEU A 253 4.78 -3.40 2.65
C LEU A 253 4.83 -1.88 2.53
N ALA A 254 5.53 -1.33 1.52
CA ALA A 254 5.54 0.10 1.24
C ALA A 254 4.14 0.60 0.85
N ILE A 255 3.52 -0.01 -0.17
CA ILE A 255 2.16 0.35 -0.63
C ILE A 255 1.14 0.13 0.47
N GLY A 256 1.18 -1.02 1.15
CA GLY A 256 0.27 -1.30 2.27
C GLY A 256 0.42 -0.30 3.41
N GLY A 257 1.66 0.08 3.75
CA GLY A 257 1.95 1.14 4.70
C GLY A 257 1.40 2.49 4.26
N LEU A 258 1.68 2.90 3.03
CA LEU A 258 1.20 4.17 2.46
C LEU A 258 -0.33 4.26 2.47
N MET A 259 -1.02 3.23 2.00
CA MET A 259 -2.49 3.19 1.97
C MET A 259 -3.10 3.26 3.38
N THR A 260 -2.55 2.48 4.33
CA THR A 260 -3.06 2.46 5.71
C THR A 260 -2.72 3.74 6.47
N MET A 261 -1.54 4.34 6.25
CA MET A 261 -1.16 5.62 6.83
C MET A 261 -2.00 6.77 6.28
N ALA A 262 -2.29 6.79 4.98
CA ALA A 262 -3.18 7.78 4.38
C ALA A 262 -4.60 7.69 4.99
N GLY A 263 -5.12 6.48 5.21
CA GLY A 263 -6.37 6.24 5.91
C GLY A 263 -6.32 6.71 7.38
N LEU A 264 -5.24 6.45 8.11
CA LEU A 264 -5.06 6.90 9.49
C LEU A 264 -4.98 8.43 9.59
N LEU A 265 -4.21 9.06 8.69
CA LEU A 265 -4.03 10.51 8.65
C LEU A 265 -5.29 11.27 8.22
N SER A 266 -6.19 10.63 7.47
CA SER A 266 -7.48 11.23 7.11
C SER A 266 -8.42 11.40 8.31
N GLY A 267 -8.20 10.66 9.40
CA GLY A 267 -9.11 10.57 10.53
C GLY A 267 -10.34 9.70 10.26
N GLU A 268 -10.52 9.26 9.03
CA GLU A 268 -11.68 8.49 8.56
C GLU A 268 -11.25 7.05 8.23
N TYR A 269 -11.16 6.22 9.22
CA TYR A 269 -10.55 4.88 9.12
C TYR A 269 -11.31 3.92 8.19
N PHE A 270 -12.62 4.13 7.99
CA PHE A 270 -13.41 3.34 7.05
C PHE A 270 -13.07 3.61 5.58
N VAL A 271 -12.42 4.73 5.28
CA VAL A 271 -11.98 5.06 3.92
C VAL A 271 -11.05 4.01 3.35
N PHE A 272 -10.16 3.42 4.18
CA PHE A 272 -9.31 2.33 3.72
C PHE A 272 -10.13 1.12 3.26
N LEU A 273 -11.19 0.75 4.00
CA LEU A 273 -12.04 -0.37 3.63
C LEU A 273 -12.85 -0.10 2.35
N LEU A 274 -13.32 1.13 2.18
CA LEU A 274 -14.11 1.53 1.00
C LEU A 274 -13.23 1.71 -0.23
N ALA A 275 -12.27 2.62 -0.18
CA ALA A 275 -11.37 2.89 -1.32
C ALA A 275 -10.50 1.68 -1.67
N GLY A 276 -10.09 0.90 -0.66
CA GLY A 276 -9.34 -0.33 -0.81
C GLY A 276 -10.19 -1.59 -1.03
N ALA A 277 -11.47 -1.46 -1.40
CA ALA A 277 -12.39 -2.60 -1.46
C ALA A 277 -11.86 -3.79 -2.28
N ALA A 278 -11.20 -3.54 -3.41
CA ALA A 278 -10.61 -4.60 -4.24
C ALA A 278 -9.53 -5.37 -3.47
N VAL A 279 -8.63 -4.66 -2.79
CA VAL A 279 -7.54 -5.24 -1.97
C VAL A 279 -8.13 -5.97 -0.76
N VAL A 280 -9.12 -5.36 -0.10
CA VAL A 280 -9.78 -5.93 1.09
C VAL A 280 -10.51 -7.23 0.73
N VAL A 281 -11.25 -7.26 -0.36
CA VAL A 281 -11.96 -8.46 -0.84
C VAL A 281 -10.98 -9.57 -1.19
N ASP A 282 -9.94 -9.26 -1.95
CA ASP A 282 -8.95 -10.26 -2.36
C ASP A 282 -8.14 -10.80 -1.17
N GLY A 283 -7.68 -9.89 -0.29
CA GLY A 283 -6.97 -10.24 0.94
C GLY A 283 -7.83 -11.05 1.91
N ALA A 284 -9.11 -10.69 2.07
CA ALA A 284 -10.07 -11.45 2.88
C ALA A 284 -10.33 -12.85 2.30
N CYS A 285 -10.45 -12.96 0.97
CA CYS A 285 -10.54 -14.26 0.30
C CYS A 285 -9.31 -15.13 0.59
N GLY A 286 -8.10 -14.55 0.49
CA GLY A 286 -6.85 -15.26 0.81
C GLY A 286 -6.78 -15.71 2.26
N LEU A 287 -7.14 -14.85 3.20
CA LEU A 287 -7.16 -15.17 4.62
C LEU A 287 -8.19 -16.27 4.95
N LEU A 288 -9.40 -16.15 4.41
CA LEU A 288 -10.46 -17.16 4.57
C LEU A 288 -10.00 -18.51 4.00
N GLN A 289 -9.40 -18.51 2.83
CA GLN A 289 -8.86 -19.69 2.18
C GLN A 289 -7.78 -20.37 3.03
N TYR A 290 -6.88 -19.58 3.62
CA TYR A 290 -5.85 -20.08 4.54
C TYR A 290 -6.48 -20.75 5.76
N ILE A 291 -7.46 -20.12 6.40
CA ILE A 291 -8.16 -20.65 7.59
C ILE A 291 -8.87 -21.97 7.25
N VAL A 292 -9.63 -21.99 6.14
CA VAL A 292 -10.37 -23.19 5.72
C VAL A 292 -9.41 -24.33 5.35
N PHE A 293 -8.31 -24.02 4.64
CA PHE A 293 -7.29 -25.03 4.32
C PHE A 293 -6.65 -25.61 5.58
N LYS A 294 -6.37 -24.77 6.58
CA LYS A 294 -5.82 -25.25 7.87
C LYS A 294 -6.76 -26.23 8.60
N ILE A 295 -8.07 -25.96 8.53
CA ILE A 295 -9.11 -26.78 9.22
C ILE A 295 -9.49 -28.01 8.37
N ARG A 296 -9.83 -27.81 7.10
CA ARG A 296 -10.41 -28.85 6.24
C ARG A 296 -9.42 -29.54 5.30
N LYS A 297 -8.17 -29.05 5.17
CA LYS A 297 -7.14 -29.51 4.22
C LYS A 297 -7.60 -29.48 2.76
N LYS A 298 -8.65 -28.69 2.45
CA LYS A 298 -9.21 -28.50 1.10
C LYS A 298 -9.37 -27.02 0.85
N LEU A 299 -9.10 -26.61 -0.39
CA LEU A 299 -9.32 -25.25 -0.85
C LEU A 299 -10.81 -25.05 -1.20
N LEU A 300 -11.36 -23.86 -0.89
CA LEU A 300 -12.70 -23.46 -1.30
C LEU A 300 -12.75 -23.06 -2.78
N MET A 301 -11.68 -22.41 -3.24
CA MET A 301 -11.54 -21.91 -4.60
C MET A 301 -10.33 -22.56 -5.28
N LYS A 302 -10.21 -22.44 -6.60
CA LYS A 302 -9.10 -23.01 -7.37
C LYS A 302 -7.73 -22.31 -7.09
N GLY A 303 -7.72 -21.14 -6.45
CA GLY A 303 -6.54 -20.36 -6.04
C GLY A 303 -6.58 -20.00 -4.57
N TYR A 304 -5.52 -19.40 -4.05
CA TYR A 304 -5.49 -18.86 -2.69
C TYR A 304 -6.19 -17.52 -2.56
N THR A 305 -6.16 -16.71 -3.63
CA THR A 305 -6.79 -15.40 -3.70
C THR A 305 -7.85 -15.39 -4.80
N LEU A 306 -8.65 -14.33 -4.84
CA LEU A 306 -9.67 -14.17 -5.87
C LEU A 306 -9.02 -13.96 -7.26
N HIS A 307 -7.95 -13.18 -7.34
CA HIS A 307 -7.24 -12.99 -8.61
C HIS A 307 -6.63 -14.29 -9.15
N GLU A 308 -6.01 -15.13 -8.29
CA GLU A 308 -5.56 -16.46 -8.71
C GLU A 308 -6.69 -17.37 -9.16
N HIS A 309 -7.85 -17.30 -8.50
CA HIS A 309 -9.01 -18.06 -8.89
C HIS A 309 -9.48 -17.70 -10.30
N LEU A 310 -9.50 -16.42 -10.64
CA LEU A 310 -9.84 -15.92 -11.96
C LEU A 310 -8.81 -16.38 -13.02
N GLN A 311 -7.53 -16.29 -12.72
CA GLN A 311 -6.46 -16.79 -13.60
C GLN A 311 -6.60 -18.30 -13.86
N LYS A 312 -6.87 -19.09 -12.82
CA LYS A 312 -7.08 -20.55 -12.94
C LYS A 312 -8.40 -20.93 -13.64
N LYS A 313 -9.32 -19.96 -13.82
CA LYS A 313 -10.49 -20.07 -14.70
C LYS A 313 -10.20 -19.72 -16.16
N GLY A 314 -8.98 -19.26 -16.48
CA GLY A 314 -8.57 -18.94 -17.84
C GLY A 314 -8.61 -17.45 -18.19
N HIS A 315 -8.87 -16.56 -17.22
CA HIS A 315 -8.74 -15.12 -17.44
C HIS A 315 -7.27 -14.73 -17.53
N GLY A 316 -6.89 -13.98 -18.57
CA GLY A 316 -5.54 -13.42 -18.68
C GLY A 316 -5.31 -12.26 -17.70
N ASP A 317 -4.04 -11.91 -17.46
CA ASP A 317 -3.65 -10.87 -16.50
C ASP A 317 -4.38 -9.54 -16.72
N HIS A 318 -4.50 -9.08 -17.97
CA HIS A 318 -5.20 -7.84 -18.29
C HIS A 318 -6.70 -7.87 -17.94
N ALA A 319 -7.37 -9.04 -18.10
CA ALA A 319 -8.77 -9.19 -17.73
C ALA A 319 -8.93 -9.16 -16.20
N VAL A 320 -8.02 -9.80 -15.46
CA VAL A 320 -8.00 -9.78 -13.99
C VAL A 320 -7.77 -8.35 -13.49
N ILE A 321 -6.77 -7.65 -14.01
CA ILE A 321 -6.52 -6.24 -13.67
C ILE A 321 -7.76 -5.38 -13.96
N GLY A 322 -8.42 -5.58 -15.10
CA GLY A 322 -9.65 -4.86 -15.46
C GLY A 322 -10.78 -5.06 -14.44
N ILE A 323 -11.02 -6.31 -14.00
CA ILE A 323 -12.03 -6.62 -12.97
C ILE A 323 -11.71 -5.90 -11.66
N PHE A 324 -10.47 -5.99 -11.20
CA PHE A 324 -10.05 -5.35 -9.96
C PHE A 324 -10.02 -3.82 -10.06
N ALA A 325 -9.69 -3.27 -11.24
CA ALA A 325 -9.78 -1.83 -11.48
C ALA A 325 -11.23 -1.32 -11.35
N VAL A 326 -12.21 -2.03 -11.93
CA VAL A 326 -13.63 -1.69 -11.78
C VAL A 326 -14.06 -1.76 -10.31
N MET A 327 -13.66 -2.81 -9.57
CA MET A 327 -13.93 -2.91 -8.13
C MET A 327 -13.29 -1.74 -7.35
N SER A 328 -12.05 -1.37 -7.68
CA SER A 328 -11.35 -0.25 -7.04
C SER A 328 -12.02 1.08 -7.34
N VAL A 329 -12.50 1.32 -8.58
CA VAL A 329 -13.23 2.54 -8.95
C VAL A 329 -14.55 2.62 -8.19
N ALA A 330 -15.29 1.51 -8.07
CA ALA A 330 -16.52 1.48 -7.28
C ALA A 330 -16.25 1.76 -5.79
N GLY A 331 -15.18 1.18 -5.23
CA GLY A 331 -14.73 1.46 -3.87
C GLY A 331 -14.29 2.91 -3.66
N ALA A 332 -13.54 3.48 -4.61
CA ALA A 332 -13.14 4.87 -4.59
C ALA A 332 -14.35 5.82 -4.62
N ALA A 333 -15.33 5.55 -5.46
CA ALA A 333 -16.58 6.32 -5.50
C ALA A 333 -17.34 6.26 -4.17
N ALA A 334 -17.41 5.08 -3.53
CA ALA A 334 -18.00 4.93 -2.20
C ALA A 334 -17.21 5.71 -1.12
N ALA A 335 -15.88 5.70 -1.18
CA ALA A 335 -15.03 6.46 -0.28
C ALA A 335 -15.19 7.98 -0.46
N ILE A 336 -15.28 8.47 -1.69
CA ILE A 336 -15.55 9.88 -1.99
C ILE A 336 -16.91 10.30 -1.40
N ALA A 337 -17.95 9.50 -1.64
CA ALA A 337 -19.29 9.76 -1.08
C ALA A 337 -19.25 9.78 0.46
N PHE A 338 -18.52 8.87 1.09
CA PHE A 338 -18.35 8.81 2.54
C PHE A 338 -17.61 10.03 3.08
N LEU A 339 -16.52 10.48 2.42
CA LEU A 339 -15.75 11.65 2.84
C LEU A 339 -16.55 12.96 2.67
N ILE A 340 -17.35 13.08 1.61
CA ILE A 340 -18.27 14.23 1.45
C ILE A 340 -19.34 14.21 2.54
N TYR A 341 -19.82 13.03 2.90
CA TYR A 341 -20.77 12.86 3.99
C TYR A 341 -20.14 13.22 5.33
N SER A 342 -18.94 12.73 5.65
CA SER A 342 -18.23 13.06 6.89
C SER A 342 -17.93 14.56 7.00
N GLY A 343 -17.50 15.20 5.92
CA GLY A 343 -17.24 16.63 5.89
C GLY A 343 -18.44 17.52 6.26
N LYS A 344 -19.67 17.03 6.08
CA LYS A 344 -20.89 17.77 6.49
C LYS A 344 -21.13 17.77 8.01
N PHE A 345 -20.43 16.91 8.77
CA PHE A 345 -20.52 16.89 10.23
C PHE A 345 -19.48 17.77 10.93
N PHE A 346 -18.53 18.33 10.17
CA PHE A 346 -17.51 19.24 10.68
C PHE A 346 -17.90 20.73 10.51
N ILE A 347 -19.05 21.02 9.89
CA ILE A 347 -19.65 22.35 9.75
C ILE A 347 -20.80 22.49 10.73
#